data_91edb1ce1ca45d028c23c78e77727ec2
#
_entry.id   91edb1ce1ca45d028c23c78e77727ec2
#
_cell.length_a   1.000
_cell.length_b   1.000
_cell.length_c   1.000
_cell.angle_alpha   90.00
_cell.angle_beta   90.00
_cell.angle_gamma   90.00
#
_symmetry.space_group_name_H-M   'P 1'
#
loop_
_entity.id
_entity.type
_entity.pdbx_description
1 polymer ?
#
loop_
_entity_poly.entity_id
_entity_poly.type
_entity_poly.pdbx_seq_one_letter_code
_entity_poly.pdbx_strand_id
1 'polypeptide(L)'
;MDKEIQSLIHELNAVVIYGKLDDYGHAIFPPILHGTAVIYVEESLSEIQKRTVLLHELGHVAKQRNETELYDVTMNMKTKIEYGANHFMIQYLFTRYINTTDVEPTSVNYLEFMRQNDIPSRDEEIVKDIILNY
;
A
#
# COMPACT_ATOMS: atom_id res chain seq x y z
N MET A 1 7.52 -10.09 9.32
CA MET A 1 6.19 -9.52 8.98
C MET A 1 5.66 -8.73 10.16
N ASP A 2 4.94 -7.68 9.89
CA ASP A 2 4.31 -6.80 10.87
C ASP A 2 3.36 -7.58 11.78
N LYS A 3 3.44 -7.33 13.10
CA LYS A 3 2.61 -8.03 14.10
C LYS A 3 1.12 -7.75 13.94
N GLU A 4 0.76 -6.52 13.52
CA GLU A 4 -0.64 -6.17 13.30
C GLU A 4 -1.23 -6.93 12.12
N ILE A 5 -0.47 -7.10 11.05
CA ILE A 5 -0.89 -7.89 9.89
C ILE A 5 -1.02 -9.36 10.28
N GLN A 6 -0.07 -9.89 11.05
CA GLN A 6 -0.15 -11.27 11.54
C GLN A 6 -1.38 -11.50 12.40
N SER A 7 -1.72 -10.53 13.24
CA SER A 7 -2.94 -10.58 14.07
C SER A 7 -4.19 -10.62 13.21
N LEU A 8 -4.27 -9.79 12.16
CA LEU A 8 -5.39 -9.81 11.22
C LEU A 8 -5.52 -11.15 10.49
N ILE A 9 -4.40 -11.73 10.06
CA ILE A 9 -4.38 -13.04 9.41
C ILE A 9 -4.98 -14.09 10.35
N HIS A 10 -4.57 -14.06 11.62
CA HIS A 10 -5.07 -14.98 12.63
C HIS A 10 -6.56 -14.77 12.91
N GLU A 11 -6.97 -13.53 13.16
CA GLU A 11 -8.37 -13.18 13.45
C GLU A 11 -9.30 -13.54 12.30
N LEU A 12 -8.84 -13.40 11.06
CA LEU A 12 -9.61 -13.74 9.87
C LEU A 12 -9.50 -15.22 9.49
N ASN A 13 -8.84 -16.03 10.30
CA ASN A 13 -8.64 -17.44 10.01
C ASN A 13 -8.16 -17.65 8.56
N ALA A 14 -7.04 -17.04 8.24
CA ALA A 14 -6.45 -17.10 6.91
C ALA A 14 -5.06 -17.73 6.96
N VAL A 15 -4.65 -18.29 5.83
CA VAL A 15 -3.30 -18.80 5.59
C VAL A 15 -2.75 -18.06 4.38
N VAL A 16 -1.50 -17.62 4.45
CA VAL A 16 -0.85 -16.87 3.38
C VAL A 16 0.24 -17.73 2.74
N ILE A 17 0.21 -17.82 1.41
CA ILE A 17 1.18 -18.57 0.63
C ILE A 17 1.79 -17.64 -0.41
N TYR A 18 3.11 -17.54 -0.42
CA TYR A 18 3.86 -16.81 -1.43
C TYR A 18 4.34 -17.76 -2.51
N GLY A 19 4.15 -17.40 -3.76
CA GLY A 19 4.53 -18.26 -4.88
C GLY A 19 4.50 -17.53 -6.20
N LYS A 20 4.77 -18.25 -7.27
CA LYS A 20 4.68 -17.71 -8.64
C LYS A 20 3.23 -17.77 -9.11
N LEU A 21 2.66 -16.61 -9.37
CA LEU A 21 1.25 -16.47 -9.76
C LEU A 21 1.14 -15.79 -11.13
N ASP A 22 -0.04 -15.93 -11.75
CA ASP A 22 -0.38 -15.18 -12.97
C ASP A 22 -0.93 -13.79 -12.66
N ASP A 23 -1.28 -13.53 -11.39
CA ASP A 23 -1.74 -12.24 -10.89
C ASP A 23 -0.87 -11.78 -9.71
N TYR A 24 -1.22 -10.67 -9.08
CA TYR A 24 -0.50 -10.18 -7.90
C TYR A 24 -0.90 -10.95 -6.64
N GLY A 25 -2.12 -11.43 -6.58
CA GLY A 25 -2.63 -12.20 -5.46
C GLY A 25 -4.13 -12.42 -5.54
N HIS A 26 -4.60 -13.42 -4.82
CA HIS A 26 -6.03 -13.73 -4.74
C HIS A 26 -6.30 -14.56 -3.48
N ALA A 27 -7.57 -14.62 -3.10
CA ALA A 27 -8.03 -15.40 -1.96
C ALA A 27 -8.99 -16.48 -2.45
N ILE A 28 -8.88 -17.67 -1.86
CA ILE A 28 -9.81 -18.76 -2.10
C ILE A 28 -10.32 -19.32 -0.76
N PHE A 29 -11.45 -20.01 -0.81
CA PHE A 29 -12.08 -20.63 0.35
C PHE A 29 -12.28 -22.13 0.07
N PRO A 30 -11.22 -22.96 0.19
CA PRO A 30 -11.34 -24.37 -0.11
C PRO A 30 -12.35 -25.05 0.83
N PRO A 31 -13.37 -25.75 0.31
CA PRO A 31 -14.38 -26.39 1.17
C PRO A 31 -13.78 -27.37 2.18
N ILE A 32 -12.70 -28.06 1.81
CA ILE A 32 -12.04 -29.04 2.68
C ILE A 32 -11.42 -28.41 3.92
N LEU A 33 -11.14 -27.11 3.89
CA LEU A 33 -10.55 -26.38 5.02
C LEU A 33 -11.59 -25.75 5.95
N HIS A 34 -12.87 -26.02 5.73
CA HIS A 34 -13.97 -25.67 6.63
C HIS A 34 -13.95 -24.20 7.10
N GLY A 35 -13.88 -23.26 6.15
CA GLY A 35 -13.96 -21.84 6.45
C GLY A 35 -12.61 -21.13 6.56
N THR A 36 -11.50 -21.83 6.45
CA THR A 36 -10.18 -21.19 6.37
C THR A 36 -10.00 -20.58 4.98
N ALA A 37 -9.60 -19.32 4.93
CA ALA A 37 -9.25 -18.65 3.68
C ALA A 37 -7.77 -18.92 3.37
N VAL A 38 -7.46 -19.15 2.08
CA VAL A 38 -6.09 -19.24 1.61
C VAL A 38 -5.82 -18.05 0.70
N ILE A 39 -4.82 -17.26 1.07
CA ILE A 39 -4.42 -16.07 0.31
C ILE A 39 -3.09 -16.34 -0.36
N TYR A 40 -3.06 -16.20 -1.67
CA TYR A 40 -1.84 -16.30 -2.47
C TYR A 40 -1.33 -14.90 -2.79
N VAL A 41 -0.02 -14.69 -2.65
CA VAL A 41 0.64 -13.43 -2.97
C VAL A 41 1.85 -13.72 -3.85
N GLU A 42 2.02 -12.96 -4.93
CA GLU A 42 3.14 -13.13 -5.87
C GLU A 42 4.47 -12.86 -5.16
N GLU A 43 5.38 -13.82 -5.21
CA GLU A 43 6.64 -13.76 -4.46
C GLU A 43 7.64 -12.73 -5.00
N SER A 44 7.52 -12.33 -6.27
CA SER A 44 8.46 -11.38 -6.89
C SER A 44 8.18 -9.92 -6.56
N LEU A 45 7.05 -9.62 -5.91
CA LEU A 45 6.70 -8.26 -5.52
C LEU A 45 7.65 -7.72 -4.43
N SER A 46 7.78 -6.39 -4.36
CA SER A 46 8.50 -5.76 -3.26
C SER A 46 7.78 -6.00 -1.93
N GLU A 47 8.47 -5.79 -0.81
CA GLU A 47 7.86 -5.98 0.51
C GLU A 47 6.63 -5.09 0.72
N ILE A 48 6.68 -3.83 0.24
CA ILE A 48 5.55 -2.92 0.34
C ILE A 48 4.38 -3.42 -0.52
N GLN A 49 4.66 -3.86 -1.75
CA GLN A 49 3.64 -4.39 -2.64
C GLN A 49 3.01 -5.66 -2.08
N LYS A 50 3.81 -6.55 -1.52
CA LYS A 50 3.30 -7.77 -0.88
C LYS A 50 2.32 -7.45 0.24
N ARG A 51 2.67 -6.51 1.11
CA ARG A 51 1.78 -6.08 2.21
C ARG A 51 0.49 -5.47 1.69
N THR A 52 0.60 -4.62 0.67
CA THR A 52 -0.57 -3.97 0.07
C THR A 52 -1.52 -5.00 -0.54
N VAL A 53 -0.99 -5.96 -1.30
CA VAL A 53 -1.79 -7.04 -1.90
C VAL A 53 -2.42 -7.90 -0.81
N LEU A 54 -1.64 -8.28 0.19
CA LEU A 54 -2.13 -9.09 1.30
C LEU A 54 -3.28 -8.41 2.03
N LEU A 55 -3.14 -7.13 2.35
CA LEU A 55 -4.20 -6.37 3.04
C LEU A 55 -5.44 -6.24 2.16
N HIS A 56 -5.27 -6.07 0.86
CA HIS A 56 -6.40 -6.04 -0.08
C HIS A 56 -7.18 -7.36 -0.03
N GLU A 57 -6.49 -8.48 -0.05
CA GLU A 57 -7.13 -9.80 -0.01
C GLU A 57 -7.74 -10.09 1.37
N LEU A 58 -7.08 -9.69 2.45
CA LEU A 58 -7.67 -9.80 3.79
C LEU A 58 -8.96 -8.98 3.91
N GLY A 59 -9.00 -7.81 3.26
CA GLY A 59 -10.22 -7.01 3.18
C GLY A 59 -11.35 -7.75 2.47
N HIS A 60 -11.07 -8.44 1.38
CA HIS A 60 -12.06 -9.27 0.69
C HIS A 60 -12.57 -10.40 1.57
N VAL A 61 -11.68 -11.06 2.31
CA VAL A 61 -12.07 -12.12 3.25
C VAL A 61 -12.99 -11.57 4.32
N ALA A 62 -12.65 -10.44 4.94
CA ALA A 62 -13.47 -9.81 5.96
C ALA A 62 -14.84 -9.41 5.43
N LYS A 63 -14.88 -8.83 4.22
CA LYS A 63 -16.13 -8.42 3.58
C LYS A 63 -17.04 -9.61 3.27
N GLN A 64 -16.46 -10.69 2.76
CA GLN A 64 -17.22 -11.89 2.44
C GLN A 64 -17.83 -12.53 3.69
N ARG A 65 -17.18 -12.39 4.84
CA ARG A 65 -17.65 -12.90 6.13
C ARG A 65 -18.50 -11.91 6.92
N ASN A 66 -18.79 -10.74 6.35
CA ASN A 66 -19.53 -9.65 7.00
C ASN A 66 -18.87 -9.16 8.29
N GLU A 67 -17.55 -9.21 8.38
CA GLU A 67 -16.76 -8.70 9.50
C GLU A 67 -16.34 -7.26 9.24
N THR A 68 -17.28 -6.32 9.43
CA THR A 68 -17.13 -4.92 9.06
C THR A 68 -15.96 -4.25 9.79
N GLU A 69 -15.78 -4.51 11.09
CA GLU A 69 -14.69 -3.91 11.87
C GLU A 69 -13.33 -4.34 11.32
N LEU A 70 -13.16 -5.63 11.04
CA LEU A 70 -11.90 -6.13 10.49
C LEU A 70 -11.66 -5.63 9.07
N TYR A 71 -12.72 -5.47 8.28
CA TYR A 71 -12.62 -4.86 6.96
C TYR A 71 -12.07 -3.42 7.07
N ASP A 72 -12.63 -2.62 7.96
CA ASP A 72 -12.22 -1.23 8.14
C ASP A 72 -10.77 -1.12 8.63
N VAL A 73 -10.37 -1.97 9.58
CA VAL A 73 -8.99 -2.04 10.06
C VAL A 73 -8.03 -2.38 8.92
N THR A 74 -8.39 -3.37 8.10
CA THR A 74 -7.58 -3.83 6.98
C THR A 74 -7.39 -2.72 5.95
N MET A 75 -8.47 -2.02 5.59
CA MET A 75 -8.42 -0.94 4.60
C MET A 75 -7.66 0.27 5.12
N ASN A 76 -7.80 0.60 6.41
CA ASN A 76 -7.04 1.69 7.01
C ASN A 76 -5.53 1.40 7.03
N MET A 77 -5.14 0.17 7.33
CA MET A 77 -3.72 -0.23 7.30
C MET A 77 -3.17 -0.17 5.88
N LYS A 78 -3.94 -0.64 4.89
CA LYS A 78 -3.56 -0.56 3.48
C LYS A 78 -3.32 0.88 3.06
N THR A 79 -4.25 1.77 3.40
CA THR A 79 -4.16 3.20 3.08
C THR A 79 -2.92 3.84 3.69
N LYS A 80 -2.61 3.52 4.94
CA LYS A 80 -1.41 4.05 5.61
C LYS A 80 -0.12 3.59 4.93
N ILE A 81 -0.06 2.33 4.52
CA ILE A 81 1.11 1.78 3.82
C ILE A 81 1.28 2.47 2.46
N GLU A 82 0.19 2.61 1.70
CA GLU A 82 0.22 3.28 0.40
C GLU A 82 0.63 4.76 0.54
N TYR A 83 0.08 5.45 1.54
CA TYR A 83 0.44 6.84 1.81
C TYR A 83 1.93 6.97 2.14
N GLY A 84 2.45 6.12 3.02
CA GLY A 84 3.86 6.13 3.39
C GLY A 84 4.78 5.85 2.21
N ALA A 85 4.41 4.90 1.36
CA ALA A 85 5.18 4.57 0.15
C ALA A 85 5.19 5.74 -0.83
N ASN A 86 4.04 6.37 -1.05
CA ASN A 86 3.92 7.53 -1.93
C ASN A 86 4.70 8.72 -1.39
N HIS A 87 4.61 8.98 -0.09
CA HIS A 87 5.36 10.05 0.57
C HIS A 87 6.86 9.85 0.38
N PHE A 88 7.36 8.65 0.62
CA PHE A 88 8.78 8.33 0.46
C PHE A 88 9.25 8.57 -0.97
N MET A 89 8.50 8.09 -1.95
CA MET A 89 8.84 8.24 -3.36
C MET A 89 8.87 9.71 -3.78
N ILE A 90 7.85 10.46 -3.39
CA ILE A 90 7.75 11.89 -3.74
C ILE A 90 8.87 12.68 -3.06
N GLN A 91 9.19 12.37 -1.79
CA GLN A 91 10.31 12.98 -1.08
C GLN A 91 11.62 12.77 -1.83
N TYR A 92 11.86 11.56 -2.32
CA TYR A 92 13.03 11.24 -3.12
C TYR A 92 13.08 12.06 -4.41
N LEU A 93 11.96 12.13 -5.13
CA LEU A 93 11.86 12.88 -6.38
C LEU A 93 12.06 14.38 -6.15
N PHE A 94 11.52 14.92 -5.06
CA PHE A 94 11.67 16.34 -4.73
C PHE A 94 13.11 16.69 -4.34
N THR A 95 13.74 15.85 -3.54
CA THR A 95 15.16 16.03 -3.18
C THR A 95 16.05 16.06 -4.43
N ARG A 96 15.81 15.14 -5.35
CA ARG A 96 16.51 15.08 -6.62
C ARG A 96 16.24 16.32 -7.46
N TYR A 97 14.99 16.78 -7.53
CA TYR A 97 14.61 18.00 -8.25
C TYR A 97 15.34 19.23 -7.73
N ILE A 98 15.37 19.43 -6.42
CA ILE A 98 16.08 20.53 -5.79
C ILE A 98 17.59 20.47 -6.09
N ASN A 99 18.19 19.29 -6.00
CA ASN A 99 19.62 19.11 -6.23
C ASN A 99 20.03 19.32 -7.69
N THR A 100 19.13 19.04 -8.64
CA THR A 100 19.44 19.17 -10.07
C THR A 100 19.09 20.53 -10.65
N THR A 101 18.10 21.22 -10.10
CA THR A 101 17.65 22.53 -10.61
C THR A 101 18.23 23.72 -9.83
N ASP A 102 18.78 23.47 -8.64
CA ASP A 102 19.33 24.49 -7.74
C ASP A 102 18.29 25.56 -7.38
N VAL A 103 17.01 25.20 -7.37
CA VAL A 103 15.91 26.11 -7.01
C VAL A 103 15.69 26.05 -5.51
N GLU A 104 15.43 27.23 -4.89
CA GLU A 104 15.05 27.27 -3.48
C GLU A 104 13.72 26.52 -3.26
N PRO A 105 13.62 25.67 -2.21
CA PRO A 105 12.38 24.89 -1.97
C PRO A 105 11.13 25.75 -1.92
N THR A 106 11.19 26.93 -1.35
CA THR A 106 10.06 27.85 -1.23
C THR A 106 9.66 28.49 -2.55
N SER A 107 10.51 28.41 -3.57
CA SER A 107 10.27 29.00 -4.90
C SER A 107 9.82 27.96 -5.93
N VAL A 108 9.63 26.70 -5.52
CA VAL A 108 9.25 25.62 -6.44
C VAL A 108 7.80 25.79 -6.86
N ASN A 109 7.56 25.74 -8.19
CA ASN A 109 6.22 25.58 -8.72
C ASN A 109 5.83 24.10 -8.59
N TYR A 110 5.03 23.78 -7.56
CA TYR A 110 4.72 22.40 -7.23
C TYR A 110 3.90 21.70 -8.34
N LEU A 111 3.06 22.43 -9.06
CA LEU A 111 2.28 21.84 -10.15
C LEU A 111 3.19 21.43 -11.31
N GLU A 112 4.19 22.22 -11.63
CA GLU A 112 5.18 21.88 -12.66
C GLU A 112 6.05 20.71 -12.24
N PHE A 113 6.46 20.67 -10.96
CA PHE A 113 7.18 19.53 -10.40
C PHE A 113 6.37 18.24 -10.53
N MET A 114 5.08 18.29 -10.17
CA MET A 114 4.18 17.14 -10.29
C MET A 114 4.05 16.68 -11.73
N ARG A 115 3.89 17.63 -12.66
CA ARG A 115 3.75 17.32 -14.08
C ARG A 115 5.00 16.62 -14.63
N GLN A 116 6.19 17.14 -14.32
CA GLN A 116 7.45 16.58 -14.80
C GLN A 116 7.73 15.17 -14.27
N ASN A 117 7.21 14.83 -13.13
CA ASN A 117 7.45 13.55 -12.47
C ASN A 117 6.24 12.60 -12.50
N ASP A 118 5.21 12.93 -13.28
CA ASP A 118 3.99 12.13 -13.43
C ASP A 118 3.32 11.81 -12.09
N ILE A 119 3.34 12.77 -11.17
CA ILE A 119 2.68 12.63 -9.87
C ILE A 119 1.20 12.95 -10.04
N PRO A 120 0.29 12.00 -9.70
CA PRO A 120 -1.13 12.22 -9.89
C PRO A 120 -1.67 13.29 -8.93
N SER A 121 -2.74 13.96 -9.35
CA SER A 121 -3.36 15.05 -8.57
C SER A 121 -3.84 14.62 -7.18
N ARG A 122 -4.17 13.34 -6.99
CA ARG A 122 -4.56 12.80 -5.67
C ARG A 122 -3.45 12.93 -4.63
N ASP A 123 -2.18 13.03 -5.05
CA ASP A 123 -1.03 13.14 -4.18
C ASP A 123 -0.58 14.59 -3.96
N GLU A 124 -1.37 15.58 -4.39
CA GLU A 124 -1.04 17.00 -4.28
C GLU A 124 -0.75 17.42 -2.83
N GLU A 125 -1.55 16.95 -1.87
CA GLU A 125 -1.35 17.30 -0.47
C GLU A 125 -0.02 16.75 0.07
N ILE A 126 0.39 15.57 -0.37
CA ILE A 126 1.69 15.01 -0.02
C ILE A 126 2.81 15.91 -0.53
N VAL A 127 2.71 16.37 -1.77
CA VAL A 127 3.70 17.26 -2.39
C VAL A 127 3.81 18.58 -1.60
N LYS A 128 2.68 19.20 -1.29
CA LYS A 128 2.65 20.43 -0.50
C LYS A 128 3.28 20.26 0.87
N ASP A 129 2.96 19.15 1.55
CA ASP A 129 3.50 18.84 2.87
C ASP A 129 5.02 18.69 2.82
N ILE A 130 5.54 18.00 1.81
CA ILE A 130 6.99 17.82 1.64
C ILE A 130 7.68 19.16 1.40
N ILE A 131 7.13 20.02 0.55
CA ILE A 131 7.70 21.33 0.25
C ILE A 131 7.73 22.21 1.49
N LEU A 132 6.63 22.23 2.26
CA LEU A 132 6.52 23.06 3.47
C LEU A 132 7.48 22.61 4.57
N ASN A 133 7.82 21.34 4.62
CA ASN A 133 8.68 20.78 5.69
C ASN A 133 10.08 20.42 5.19
N TYR A 134 10.46 20.89 4.04
CA TYR A 134 11.77 20.56 3.44
C TYR A 134 12.97 21.29 4.10
#